data_3f46e5aac76e02213c412a7bb4b94453
#
_entry.id   3f46e5aac76e02213c412a7bb4b94453
#
_cell.length_a   1.000
_cell.length_b   1.000
_cell.length_c   1.000
_cell.angle_alpha   90.00
_cell.angle_beta   90.00
_cell.angle_gamma   90.00
#
_symmetry.space_group_name_H-M   'P 1'
#
loop_
_entity.id
_entity.type
_entity.pdbx_description
1 polymer ?
#
loop_
_entity_poly.entity_id
_entity_poly.type
_entity_poly.pdbx_seq_one_letter_code
_entity_poly.pdbx_strand_id
1 'polypeptide(L)'
;RWLNSSPYSNQEVYLQFDYIIIGAGSAGNVLATRLTEDPNTSVLLLEAGGPDYRFDFRTQMPAALAFPLQGKRYNWAYETEPEPFMNNRRMECGRGKGLGGSSLINGMCYIRGNALDLDNWAQEPGLENWSYLDCLPYYRKAETRDMGENDYHGGDGPVSVTTSKPGVNPLFEAMIEAGVQAGYPRTDDLNGYQQEGFGPMD
;
A
#
# COMPACT_ATOMS: atom_id res chain seq x y z
N ARG A 1 2.18 60.89 -16.38
CA ARG A 1 3.17 60.01 -17.12
C ARG A 1 4.23 59.54 -16.14
N TRP A 2 4.04 58.38 -15.55
CA TRP A 2 5.11 57.57 -14.95
C TRP A 2 4.89 56.14 -15.38
N LEU A 3 5.62 55.71 -16.40
CA LEU A 3 5.79 54.30 -16.74
C LEU A 3 6.93 53.79 -15.87
N ASN A 4 6.62 53.06 -14.79
CA ASN A 4 7.60 52.27 -14.08
C ASN A 4 7.78 50.98 -14.86
N SER A 5 8.87 50.91 -15.63
CA SER A 5 9.42 49.68 -16.14
C SER A 5 9.98 48.89 -14.93
N SER A 6 9.28 47.81 -14.57
CA SER A 6 9.79 46.84 -13.60
C SER A 6 11.06 46.17 -14.14
N PRO A 7 12.17 46.14 -13.41
CA PRO A 7 13.41 45.50 -13.85
C PRO A 7 13.47 44.01 -13.58
N TYR A 8 12.34 43.37 -13.33
CA TYR A 8 12.31 41.91 -13.18
C TYR A 8 12.23 41.29 -14.58
N SER A 9 13.40 40.96 -15.14
CA SER A 9 13.49 40.01 -16.22
C SER A 9 12.89 38.70 -15.71
N ASN A 10 11.79 38.26 -16.29
CA ASN A 10 11.26 36.90 -16.12
C ASN A 10 12.32 35.95 -16.71
N GLN A 11 13.35 35.64 -15.94
CA GLN A 11 14.14 34.45 -16.21
C GLN A 11 13.28 33.28 -15.80
N GLU A 12 12.70 32.59 -16.77
CA GLU A 12 12.10 31.29 -16.54
C GLU A 12 13.22 30.38 -16.05
N VAL A 13 13.12 29.97 -14.78
CA VAL A 13 14.03 28.97 -14.21
C VAL A 13 13.46 27.61 -14.59
N TYR A 14 14.06 26.96 -15.57
CA TYR A 14 13.75 25.58 -15.91
C TYR A 14 14.44 24.67 -14.90
N LEU A 15 13.63 24.02 -14.05
CA LEU A 15 14.11 22.94 -13.21
C LEU A 15 14.14 21.65 -14.04
N GLN A 16 15.27 20.97 -14.02
CA GLN A 16 15.46 19.70 -14.71
C GLN A 16 15.71 18.60 -13.69
N PHE A 17 15.03 17.48 -13.86
CA PHE A 17 15.17 16.28 -13.04
C PHE A 17 15.35 15.07 -13.92
N ASP A 18 16.06 14.05 -13.44
CA ASP A 18 16.23 12.78 -14.14
C ASP A 18 14.93 12.00 -14.15
N TYR A 19 14.16 12.08 -13.05
CA TYR A 19 12.85 11.41 -12.92
C TYR A 19 11.81 12.34 -12.34
N ILE A 20 10.57 12.20 -12.83
CA ILE A 20 9.38 12.85 -12.26
C ILE A 20 8.42 11.75 -11.85
N ILE A 21 8.11 11.67 -10.54
CA ILE A 21 7.18 10.70 -9.97
C ILE A 21 5.89 11.44 -9.61
N ILE A 22 4.77 10.99 -10.15
CA ILE A 22 3.45 11.57 -9.91
C ILE A 22 2.70 10.69 -8.90
N GLY A 23 2.50 11.21 -7.71
CA GLY A 23 1.88 10.55 -6.56
C GLY A 23 2.89 9.98 -5.57
N ALA A 24 2.85 10.49 -4.35
CA ALA A 24 3.64 10.00 -3.21
C ALA A 24 2.87 8.95 -2.40
N GLY A 25 2.26 8.00 -3.09
CA GLY A 25 1.69 6.81 -2.49
C GLY A 25 2.77 5.76 -2.18
N SER A 26 2.35 4.55 -1.80
CA SER A 26 3.26 3.45 -1.42
C SER A 26 4.30 3.15 -2.49
N ALA A 27 3.90 3.07 -3.76
CA ALA A 27 4.81 2.81 -4.87
C ALA A 27 5.73 4.01 -5.18
N GLY A 28 5.16 5.22 -5.24
CA GLY A 28 5.94 6.44 -5.55
C GLY A 28 7.01 6.74 -4.50
N ASN A 29 6.72 6.53 -3.23
CA ASN A 29 7.70 6.68 -2.15
C ASN A 29 8.85 5.65 -2.26
N VAL A 30 8.54 4.40 -2.63
CA VAL A 30 9.57 3.38 -2.87
C VAL A 30 10.46 3.77 -4.04
N LEU A 31 9.86 4.19 -5.16
CA LEU A 31 10.62 4.63 -6.34
C LEU A 31 11.50 5.84 -6.01
N ALA A 32 10.95 6.86 -5.34
CA ALA A 32 11.71 8.05 -4.97
C ALA A 32 12.90 7.68 -4.08
N THR A 33 12.68 6.84 -3.08
CA THR A 33 13.72 6.41 -2.16
C THR A 33 14.81 5.61 -2.87
N ARG A 34 14.42 4.64 -3.71
CA ARG A 34 15.39 3.76 -4.38
C ARG A 34 16.20 4.47 -5.46
N LEU A 35 15.56 5.34 -6.23
CA LEU A 35 16.26 6.09 -7.27
C LEU A 35 17.25 7.10 -6.68
N THR A 36 16.95 7.70 -5.52
CA THR A 36 17.84 8.65 -4.85
C THR A 36 18.91 7.99 -3.97
N GLU A 37 19.01 6.67 -3.94
CA GLU A 37 20.19 5.96 -3.40
C GLU A 37 21.47 6.30 -4.19
N ASP A 38 21.33 6.59 -5.50
CA ASP A 38 22.40 7.20 -6.29
C ASP A 38 22.37 8.73 -6.08
N PRO A 39 23.43 9.31 -5.46
CA PRO A 39 23.46 10.75 -5.18
C PRO A 39 23.52 11.63 -6.44
N ASN A 40 23.78 11.04 -7.61
CA ASN A 40 23.78 11.76 -8.88
C ASN A 40 22.38 11.75 -9.55
N THR A 41 21.41 11.04 -9.00
CA THR A 41 20.05 10.96 -9.53
C THR A 41 19.15 11.97 -8.84
N SER A 42 18.58 12.87 -9.62
CA SER A 42 17.62 13.87 -9.17
C SER A 42 16.18 13.42 -9.42
N VAL A 43 15.33 13.48 -8.41
CA VAL A 43 13.93 13.06 -8.49
C VAL A 43 13.00 14.17 -8.04
N LEU A 44 12.00 14.49 -8.87
CA LEU A 44 10.87 15.32 -8.48
C LEU A 44 9.69 14.43 -8.13
N LEU A 45 9.26 14.48 -6.86
CA LEU A 45 8.06 13.78 -6.38
C LEU A 45 6.91 14.77 -6.23
N LEU A 46 5.83 14.58 -6.99
CA LEU A 46 4.63 15.41 -6.97
C LEU A 46 3.51 14.70 -6.21
N GLU A 47 2.91 15.37 -5.24
CA GLU A 47 1.78 14.85 -4.46
C GLU A 47 0.66 15.88 -4.39
N ALA A 48 -0.59 15.43 -4.58
CA ALA A 48 -1.77 16.31 -4.56
C ALA A 48 -2.27 16.62 -3.16
N GLY A 49 -1.97 15.75 -2.19
CA GLY A 49 -2.38 15.92 -0.80
C GLY A 49 -1.32 16.55 0.07
N GLY A 50 -1.62 16.66 1.35
CA GLY A 50 -0.69 17.21 2.35
C GLY A 50 0.27 16.15 2.93
N PRO A 51 1.18 16.59 3.80
CA PRO A 51 2.04 15.67 4.53
C PRO A 51 1.24 14.81 5.52
N ASP A 52 1.82 13.68 5.91
CA ASP A 52 1.35 12.91 7.05
C ASP A 52 1.76 13.61 8.35
N TYR A 53 0.76 14.17 9.05
CA TYR A 53 1.01 14.92 10.27
C TYR A 53 1.15 13.99 11.48
N ARG A 54 2.33 13.92 12.06
CA ARG A 54 2.67 13.04 13.20
C ARG A 54 1.69 13.08 14.37
N PHE A 55 0.98 14.18 14.57
CA PHE A 55 0.02 14.36 15.68
C PHE A 55 -1.44 14.29 15.22
N ASP A 56 -1.71 13.93 13.98
CA ASP A 56 -3.08 13.75 13.51
C ASP A 56 -3.53 12.32 13.83
N PHE A 57 -4.37 12.17 14.86
CA PHE A 57 -4.85 10.87 15.31
C PHE A 57 -5.56 10.07 14.21
N ARG A 58 -6.08 10.75 13.20
CA ARG A 58 -6.83 10.12 12.10
C ARG A 58 -5.94 9.21 11.24
N THR A 59 -4.65 9.54 11.11
CA THR A 59 -3.68 8.74 10.35
C THR A 59 -2.72 7.97 11.24
N GLN A 60 -2.57 8.40 12.52
CA GLN A 60 -1.57 7.83 13.43
C GLN A 60 -2.15 6.78 14.40
N MET A 61 -3.48 6.73 14.58
CA MET A 61 -4.12 5.82 15.51
C MET A 61 -4.86 4.71 14.75
N PRO A 62 -4.45 3.44 14.84
CA PRO A 62 -5.11 2.32 14.16
C PRO A 62 -6.61 2.23 14.45
N ALA A 63 -7.03 2.45 15.70
CA ALA A 63 -8.45 2.44 16.07
C ALA A 63 -9.28 3.56 15.42
N ALA A 64 -8.63 4.55 14.85
CA ALA A 64 -9.27 5.69 14.17
C ALA A 64 -9.41 5.49 12.65
N LEU A 65 -9.14 4.30 12.11
CA LEU A 65 -9.05 4.02 10.67
C LEU A 65 -10.28 4.47 9.84
N ALA A 66 -11.45 4.58 10.45
CA ALA A 66 -12.66 5.06 9.78
C ALA A 66 -12.66 6.59 9.54
N PHE A 67 -11.90 7.36 10.33
CA PHE A 67 -11.92 8.82 10.23
C PHE A 67 -11.26 9.37 8.96
N PRO A 68 -10.08 8.88 8.51
CA PRO A 68 -9.46 9.41 7.31
C PRO A 68 -10.24 9.06 6.03
N LEU A 69 -11.11 8.04 6.06
CA LEU A 69 -12.04 7.75 4.96
C LEU A 69 -13.14 8.80 4.84
N GLN A 70 -13.48 9.47 5.93
CA GLN A 70 -14.53 10.50 5.92
C GLN A 70 -14.02 11.82 5.34
N GLY A 71 -14.80 12.38 4.40
CA GLY A 71 -14.48 13.66 3.78
C GLY A 71 -13.33 13.58 2.75
N LYS A 72 -12.77 14.75 2.40
CA LYS A 72 -11.82 14.89 1.28
C LYS A 72 -10.40 15.30 1.70
N ARG A 73 -10.08 15.27 2.99
CA ARG A 73 -8.75 15.68 3.47
C ARG A 73 -7.68 14.65 3.13
N TYR A 74 -7.94 13.37 3.47
CA TYR A 74 -7.05 12.23 3.25
C TYR A 74 -7.58 11.25 2.22
N ASN A 75 -8.75 11.52 1.63
CA ASN A 75 -9.44 10.65 0.70
C ASN A 75 -9.84 11.45 -0.54
N TRP A 76 -9.62 10.91 -1.73
CA TRP A 76 -10.15 11.44 -2.97
C TRP A 76 -11.68 11.36 -3.01
N ALA A 77 -12.26 10.45 -2.22
CA ALA A 77 -13.70 10.20 -2.12
C ALA A 77 -14.33 9.92 -3.49
N TYR A 78 -13.70 9.03 -4.25
CA TYR A 78 -14.30 8.52 -5.48
C TYR A 78 -15.50 7.63 -5.16
N GLU A 79 -16.45 7.59 -6.08
CA GLU A 79 -17.60 6.71 -6.04
C GLU A 79 -17.67 5.92 -7.34
N THR A 80 -18.22 4.70 -7.28
CA THR A 80 -18.51 3.92 -8.47
C THR A 80 -19.62 4.57 -9.29
N GLU A 81 -19.73 4.19 -10.57
CA GLU A 81 -20.97 4.42 -11.31
C GLU A 81 -22.11 3.63 -10.66
N PRO A 82 -23.39 4.01 -10.91
CA PRO A 82 -24.52 3.27 -10.39
C PRO A 82 -24.44 1.79 -10.80
N GLU A 83 -24.52 0.90 -9.82
CA GLU A 83 -24.44 -0.55 -10.06
C GLU A 83 -25.86 -1.13 -10.22
N PRO A 84 -26.28 -1.53 -11.43
CA PRO A 84 -27.63 -1.99 -11.69
C PRO A 84 -28.06 -3.18 -10.84
N PHE A 85 -27.14 -4.12 -10.57
CA PHE A 85 -27.41 -5.33 -9.78
C PHE A 85 -27.40 -5.07 -8.26
N MET A 86 -27.13 -3.84 -7.83
CA MET A 86 -27.12 -3.41 -6.44
C MET A 86 -28.09 -2.24 -6.20
N ASN A 87 -29.28 -2.28 -6.81
CA ASN A 87 -30.31 -1.26 -6.71
C ASN A 87 -29.85 0.14 -7.19
N ASN A 88 -29.00 0.19 -8.20
CA ASN A 88 -28.41 1.40 -8.74
C ASN A 88 -27.66 2.27 -7.70
N ARG A 89 -27.23 1.68 -6.59
CA ARG A 89 -26.44 2.42 -5.59
C ARG A 89 -25.04 2.72 -6.12
N ARG A 90 -24.51 3.85 -5.68
CA ARG A 90 -23.08 4.16 -5.79
C ARG A 90 -22.37 3.68 -4.53
N MET A 91 -21.19 3.14 -4.69
CA MET A 91 -20.36 2.68 -3.57
C MET A 91 -19.13 3.55 -3.47
N GLU A 92 -18.72 3.83 -2.25
CA GLU A 92 -17.48 4.53 -1.99
C GLU A 92 -16.28 3.69 -2.50
N CYS A 93 -15.36 4.38 -3.18
CA CYS A 93 -14.12 3.82 -3.67
C CYS A 93 -12.95 4.68 -3.16
N GLY A 94 -12.73 4.62 -1.85
CA GLY A 94 -11.73 5.42 -1.15
C GLY A 94 -10.32 5.22 -1.70
N ARG A 95 -9.60 6.31 -1.95
CA ARG A 95 -8.18 6.33 -2.30
C ARG A 95 -7.51 7.44 -1.53
N GLY A 96 -6.38 7.11 -0.91
CA GLY A 96 -5.64 8.06 -0.10
C GLY A 96 -5.07 9.24 -0.88
N LYS A 97 -5.08 10.40 -0.24
CA LYS A 97 -4.59 11.67 -0.76
C LYS A 97 -3.65 12.30 0.26
N GLY A 98 -2.36 12.28 -0.03
CA GLY A 98 -1.30 12.76 0.86
C GLY A 98 -0.01 11.97 0.72
N LEU A 99 1.05 12.40 1.41
CA LEU A 99 2.30 11.66 1.51
C LEU A 99 2.05 10.33 2.23
N GLY A 100 2.10 9.23 1.48
CA GLY A 100 1.71 7.88 1.90
C GLY A 100 0.55 7.32 1.06
N GLY A 101 -0.23 8.18 0.42
CA GLY A 101 -1.37 7.76 -0.42
C GLY A 101 -2.35 6.87 0.34
N SER A 102 -2.75 5.75 -0.25
CA SER A 102 -3.72 4.83 0.38
C SER A 102 -3.15 4.10 1.61
N SER A 103 -1.84 4.13 1.86
CA SER A 103 -1.27 3.64 3.13
C SER A 103 -1.68 4.49 4.34
N LEU A 104 -2.16 5.73 4.14
CA LEU A 104 -2.71 6.58 5.22
C LEU A 104 -4.11 6.17 5.66
N ILE A 105 -4.84 5.42 4.83
CA ILE A 105 -6.27 5.14 5.01
C ILE A 105 -6.64 3.66 4.86
N ASN A 106 -5.66 2.78 4.67
CA ASN A 106 -5.89 1.35 4.51
C ASN A 106 -6.23 0.66 5.85
N GLY A 107 -6.63 -0.61 5.79
CA GLY A 107 -6.96 -1.41 6.97
C GLY A 107 -5.76 -2.06 7.65
N MET A 108 -4.53 -1.75 7.21
CA MET A 108 -3.26 -2.25 7.78
C MET A 108 -3.11 -3.77 7.74
N CYS A 109 -3.84 -4.46 6.88
CA CYS A 109 -3.66 -5.89 6.67
C CYS A 109 -2.54 -6.10 5.65
N TYR A 110 -1.51 -6.85 6.02
CA TYR A 110 -0.44 -7.22 5.13
C TYR A 110 -0.76 -8.56 4.48
N ILE A 111 -1.08 -8.55 3.20
CA ILE A 111 -1.40 -9.74 2.42
C ILE A 111 -0.75 -9.64 1.04
N ARG A 112 -0.19 -10.74 0.57
CA ARG A 112 0.42 -10.84 -0.77
C ARG A 112 -0.59 -11.36 -1.78
N GLY A 113 -0.27 -11.14 -3.07
CA GLY A 113 -1.00 -11.79 -4.16
C GLY A 113 -0.91 -13.32 -4.05
N ASN A 114 -1.98 -14.01 -4.44
CA ASN A 114 -1.96 -15.46 -4.51
C ASN A 114 -0.94 -15.93 -5.56
N ALA A 115 -0.25 -17.03 -5.27
CA ALA A 115 0.75 -17.59 -6.16
C ALA A 115 0.20 -17.86 -7.57
N LEU A 116 -1.01 -18.40 -7.67
CA LEU A 116 -1.65 -18.70 -8.96
C LEU A 116 -1.98 -17.43 -9.76
N ASP A 117 -2.29 -16.31 -9.13
CA ASP A 117 -2.56 -15.06 -9.83
C ASP A 117 -1.28 -14.52 -10.49
N LEU A 118 -0.15 -14.57 -9.79
CA LEU A 118 1.14 -14.16 -10.33
C LEU A 118 1.62 -15.14 -11.42
N ASP A 119 1.46 -16.43 -11.21
CA ASP A 119 1.81 -17.44 -12.20
C ASP A 119 0.95 -17.31 -13.48
N ASN A 120 -0.31 -16.89 -13.35
CA ASN A 120 -1.15 -16.55 -14.50
C ASN A 120 -0.66 -15.29 -15.22
N TRP A 121 -0.20 -14.27 -14.48
CA TRP A 121 0.41 -13.09 -15.10
C TRP A 121 1.66 -13.45 -15.90
N ALA A 122 2.50 -14.34 -15.39
CA ALA A 122 3.70 -14.80 -16.07
C ALA A 122 3.44 -15.49 -17.42
N GLN A 123 2.20 -15.88 -17.72
CA GLN A 123 1.80 -16.44 -19.00
C GLN A 123 1.50 -15.37 -20.06
N GLU A 124 1.34 -14.12 -19.67
CA GLU A 124 1.05 -13.03 -20.59
C GLU A 124 2.35 -12.50 -21.24
N PRO A 125 2.33 -12.18 -22.52
CA PRO A 125 3.51 -11.68 -23.22
C PRO A 125 4.09 -10.41 -22.57
N GLY A 126 5.39 -10.47 -22.24
CA GLY A 126 6.11 -9.38 -21.57
C GLY A 126 6.05 -9.41 -20.04
N LEU A 127 5.38 -10.40 -19.44
CA LEU A 127 5.29 -10.60 -18.00
C LEU A 127 5.95 -11.91 -17.52
N GLU A 128 6.81 -12.52 -18.33
CA GLU A 128 7.42 -13.83 -18.07
C GLU A 128 8.20 -13.90 -16.74
N ASN A 129 8.67 -12.75 -16.24
CA ASN A 129 9.42 -12.63 -14.98
C ASN A 129 8.53 -12.23 -13.78
N TRP A 130 7.20 -12.41 -13.89
CA TRP A 130 6.24 -12.06 -12.84
C TRP A 130 5.61 -13.29 -12.19
N SER A 131 6.23 -14.48 -12.32
CA SER A 131 5.77 -15.64 -11.55
C SER A 131 5.89 -15.39 -10.04
N TYR A 132 5.17 -16.17 -9.25
CA TYR A 132 5.26 -16.07 -7.80
C TYR A 132 6.70 -16.22 -7.29
N LEU A 133 7.45 -17.19 -7.84
CA LEU A 133 8.84 -17.42 -7.44
C LEU A 133 9.77 -16.28 -7.85
N ASP A 134 9.50 -15.60 -8.97
CA ASP A 134 10.26 -14.41 -9.37
C ASP A 134 9.95 -13.20 -8.46
N CYS A 135 8.71 -13.10 -7.97
CA CYS A 135 8.28 -12.02 -7.08
C CYS A 135 8.67 -12.26 -5.62
N LEU A 136 8.77 -13.51 -5.17
CA LEU A 136 9.03 -13.87 -3.77
C LEU A 136 10.28 -13.22 -3.18
N PRO A 137 11.44 -13.13 -3.86
CA PRO A 137 12.61 -12.43 -3.34
C PRO A 137 12.35 -10.96 -3.02
N TYR A 138 11.49 -10.30 -3.78
CA TYR A 138 11.12 -8.90 -3.56
C TYR A 138 10.16 -8.74 -2.39
N TYR A 139 9.22 -9.66 -2.18
CA TYR A 139 8.38 -9.70 -0.98
C TYR A 139 9.25 -9.85 0.27
N ARG A 140 10.18 -10.80 0.27
CA ARG A 140 11.12 -11.02 1.37
C ARG A 140 12.00 -9.79 1.62
N LYS A 141 12.55 -9.18 0.56
CA LYS A 141 13.37 -7.96 0.65
C LYS A 141 12.60 -6.76 1.23
N ALA A 142 11.28 -6.71 1.06
CA ALA A 142 10.48 -5.58 1.49
C ALA A 142 10.15 -5.59 2.99
N GLU A 143 10.17 -6.75 3.67
CA GLU A 143 9.63 -6.90 5.02
C GLU A 143 10.66 -7.31 6.08
N THR A 144 10.32 -6.94 7.31
CA THR A 144 10.87 -7.52 8.53
C THR A 144 9.69 -8.08 9.33
N ARG A 145 9.56 -9.42 9.36
CA ARG A 145 8.47 -10.08 10.08
C ARG A 145 8.86 -10.37 11.53
N ASP A 146 7.98 -10.11 12.49
CA ASP A 146 8.22 -10.32 13.92
C ASP A 146 8.36 -11.81 14.31
N MET A 147 7.81 -12.72 13.49
CA MET A 147 7.97 -14.17 13.64
C MET A 147 9.29 -14.72 13.08
N GLY A 148 10.10 -13.85 12.48
CA GLY A 148 11.40 -14.18 11.92
C GLY A 148 11.38 -14.53 10.43
N GLU A 149 12.60 -14.66 9.89
CA GLU A 149 12.87 -15.00 8.51
C GLU A 149 12.63 -16.49 8.25
N ASN A 150 12.11 -16.81 7.07
CA ASN A 150 11.99 -18.18 6.55
C ASN A 150 11.97 -18.17 5.00
N ASP A 151 11.59 -19.27 4.37
CA ASP A 151 11.56 -19.39 2.90
C ASP A 151 10.61 -18.38 2.24
N TYR A 152 9.58 -17.93 2.94
CA TYR A 152 8.57 -16.99 2.45
C TYR A 152 8.75 -15.58 2.98
N HIS A 153 9.36 -15.40 4.14
CA HIS A 153 9.40 -14.15 4.87
C HIS A 153 10.81 -13.59 5.01
N GLY A 154 10.90 -12.25 5.02
CA GLY A 154 12.14 -11.51 5.24
C GLY A 154 12.31 -11.05 6.69
N GLY A 155 13.57 -10.76 7.05
CA GLY A 155 13.97 -10.39 8.40
C GLY A 155 14.66 -9.01 8.53
N ASP A 156 14.94 -8.31 7.42
CA ASP A 156 15.71 -7.06 7.44
C ASP A 156 15.17 -5.97 6.46
N GLY A 157 13.99 -6.17 5.91
CA GLY A 157 13.36 -5.19 5.01
C GLY A 157 12.74 -4.00 5.75
N PRO A 158 12.42 -2.92 5.03
CA PRO A 158 11.96 -1.65 5.63
C PRO A 158 10.53 -1.70 6.19
N VAL A 159 9.70 -2.68 5.82
CA VAL A 159 8.31 -2.79 6.28
C VAL A 159 8.25 -3.73 7.47
N SER A 160 7.91 -3.19 8.66
CA SER A 160 7.66 -4.02 9.84
C SER A 160 6.31 -4.71 9.71
N VAL A 161 6.31 -6.04 9.76
CA VAL A 161 5.13 -6.89 9.69
C VAL A 161 4.95 -7.61 11.02
N THR A 162 3.73 -7.53 11.58
CA THR A 162 3.39 -8.14 12.86
C THR A 162 2.26 -9.13 12.70
N THR A 163 2.52 -10.37 13.03
CA THR A 163 1.52 -11.44 12.97
C THR A 163 0.60 -11.39 14.18
N SER A 164 -0.70 -11.53 13.96
CA SER A 164 -1.70 -11.63 15.03
C SER A 164 -1.42 -12.84 15.91
N LYS A 165 -1.18 -12.60 17.21
CA LYS A 165 -0.84 -13.66 18.16
C LYS A 165 -2.08 -14.46 18.58
N PRO A 166 -1.99 -15.79 18.67
CA PRO A 166 -3.05 -16.61 19.22
C PRO A 166 -3.47 -16.15 20.63
N GLY A 167 -4.77 -16.17 20.91
CA GLY A 167 -5.31 -15.86 22.23
C GLY A 167 -5.45 -14.37 22.58
N VAL A 168 -4.98 -13.46 21.73
CA VAL A 168 -5.18 -12.00 21.95
C VAL A 168 -6.65 -11.63 21.83
N ASN A 169 -7.37 -12.22 20.89
CA ASN A 169 -8.80 -12.04 20.75
C ASN A 169 -9.49 -13.40 20.60
N PRO A 170 -10.30 -13.84 21.57
CA PRO A 170 -10.96 -15.14 21.52
C PRO A 170 -11.94 -15.28 20.34
N LEU A 171 -12.43 -14.17 19.77
CA LEU A 171 -13.29 -14.22 18.60
C LEU A 171 -12.53 -14.62 17.33
N PHE A 172 -11.24 -14.34 17.25
CA PHE A 172 -10.43 -14.78 16.10
C PHE A 172 -10.27 -16.29 16.09
N GLU A 173 -9.96 -16.88 17.24
CA GLU A 173 -9.87 -18.34 17.35
C GLU A 173 -11.21 -19.02 17.07
N ALA A 174 -12.31 -18.48 17.59
CA ALA A 174 -13.65 -18.97 17.30
C ALA A 174 -14.01 -18.87 15.81
N MET A 175 -13.57 -17.81 15.12
CA MET A 175 -13.77 -17.65 13.67
C MET A 175 -12.96 -18.65 12.86
N ILE A 176 -11.69 -18.87 13.23
CA ILE A 176 -10.82 -19.87 12.60
C ILE A 176 -11.43 -21.26 12.78
N GLU A 177 -11.85 -21.60 13.99
CA GLU A 177 -12.48 -22.88 14.30
C GLU A 177 -13.80 -23.07 13.54
N ALA A 178 -14.62 -22.05 13.43
CA ALA A 178 -15.85 -22.10 12.62
C ALA A 178 -15.55 -22.34 11.14
N GLY A 179 -14.48 -21.77 10.58
CA GLY A 179 -14.02 -22.03 9.24
C GLY A 179 -13.60 -23.48 9.04
N VAL A 180 -12.87 -24.04 9.99
CA VAL A 180 -12.48 -25.47 9.98
C VAL A 180 -13.68 -26.38 10.04
N GLN A 181 -14.66 -26.10 10.91
CA GLN A 181 -15.92 -26.84 11.03
C GLN A 181 -16.75 -26.76 9.73
N ALA A 182 -16.65 -25.67 9.01
CA ALA A 182 -17.28 -25.52 7.69
C ALA A 182 -16.53 -26.24 6.54
N GLY A 183 -15.41 -26.89 6.83
CA GLY A 183 -14.63 -27.68 5.86
C GLY A 183 -13.50 -26.93 5.18
N TYR A 184 -13.17 -25.72 5.64
CA TYR A 184 -12.02 -24.97 5.13
C TYR A 184 -10.73 -25.36 5.85
N PRO A 185 -9.57 -25.30 5.20
CA PRO A 185 -8.30 -25.60 5.85
C PRO A 185 -7.95 -24.54 6.90
N ARG A 186 -7.27 -24.97 7.97
CA ARG A 186 -6.53 -24.06 8.84
C ARG A 186 -5.16 -23.78 8.22
N THR A 187 -4.72 -22.55 8.25
CA THR A 187 -3.35 -22.16 7.93
C THR A 187 -2.77 -21.35 9.09
N ASP A 188 -1.48 -21.50 9.31
CA ASP A 188 -0.75 -20.70 10.32
C ASP A 188 -0.07 -19.47 9.68
N ASP A 189 -0.12 -19.36 8.35
CA ASP A 189 0.54 -18.31 7.59
C ASP A 189 -0.17 -18.06 6.25
N LEU A 190 -0.94 -16.98 6.18
CA LEU A 190 -1.67 -16.57 4.97
C LEU A 190 -0.76 -16.01 3.86
N ASN A 191 0.52 -15.72 4.17
CA ASN A 191 1.52 -15.26 3.22
C ASN A 191 2.60 -16.31 2.93
N GLY A 192 2.45 -17.51 3.51
CA GLY A 192 3.37 -18.64 3.35
C GLY A 192 2.97 -19.62 2.23
N TYR A 193 3.32 -20.88 2.43
CA TYR A 193 3.04 -21.95 1.46
C TYR A 193 1.56 -22.16 1.20
N GLN A 194 0.74 -22.14 2.26
CA GLN A 194 -0.71 -22.34 2.16
C GLN A 194 -1.42 -21.01 2.39
N GLN A 195 -1.66 -20.28 1.30
CA GLN A 195 -2.32 -18.98 1.35
C GLN A 195 -3.84 -19.05 1.55
N GLU A 196 -4.45 -20.19 1.25
CA GLU A 196 -5.89 -20.38 1.37
C GLU A 196 -6.23 -21.06 2.71
N GLY A 197 -7.27 -20.54 3.36
CA GLY A 197 -7.76 -21.09 4.63
C GLY A 197 -8.11 -20.01 5.66
N PHE A 198 -8.29 -20.48 6.91
CA PHE A 198 -8.52 -19.64 8.06
C PHE A 198 -7.28 -19.64 8.94
N GLY A 199 -6.76 -18.49 9.26
CA GLY A 199 -5.54 -18.34 10.03
C GLY A 199 -5.31 -16.93 10.57
N PRO A 200 -4.21 -16.74 11.32
CA PRO A 200 -3.81 -15.41 11.75
C PRO A 200 -3.44 -14.53 10.58
N MET A 201 -3.72 -13.26 10.69
CA MET A 201 -3.39 -12.25 9.70
C MET A 201 -2.13 -11.47 10.13
N ASP A 202 -1.30 -11.13 9.15
CA ASP A 202 -0.17 -10.22 9.29
C ASP A 202 -0.60 -8.76 9.16
#